data_b6e20b057602069c025df71b59173378
#
_entry.id   b6e20b057602069c025df71b59173378
#
_cell.length_a   1.000
_cell.length_b   1.000
_cell.length_c   1.000
_cell.angle_alpha   90.00
_cell.angle_beta   90.00
_cell.angle_gamma   90.00
#
_symmetry.space_group_name_H-M   'P 1'
#
loop_
_entity.id
_entity.type
_entity.pdbx_description
1 polymer ?
#
loop_
_entity_poly.entity_id
_entity_poly.type
_entity_poly.pdbx_seq_one_letter_code
_entity_poly.pdbx_strand_id
1 'polypeptide(L)'
;MSVSAHDWPQFLGPERNGVYSGPPLASSWPAGGPRKVWRKPVGQGFAGPVVAGDRLVLFHRVGNEEVVEALDARTGDPRWRYAYPTGYRDDFGFDEGPRAVPVVAQGRVYTFGAEGQLHAIDLATGQRIWSVDTARRFQVRKGFFGAAGSPLVEDGRVIANIGGEDGGKDAGVVAFKADTGAILWTATNHQASYSSPVGATFGGKRTAVLLTRQGLLGLDPASGAVLFQRTWRSRSASSVNAASPVVIGDRIFISASYETGAALFRVQGNTLTEIWSQDEAMSNHYATSVVYNGTLYGFHGRQEFSPSLRAVALDTGVVRWSIDRFKAGTVTLAGDKLLILRETGELMLAPAVPDAFRPMAQAQILPATVRAHPALAEGFLYARNSDTRNNELVCLDLRPQ
;
A
#
# COMPACT_ATOMS: atom_id res chain seq x y z
N MET A 1 9.81 14.11 15.78
CA MET A 1 9.69 14.85 14.50
C MET A 1 8.24 14.79 14.09
N SER A 2 7.65 15.90 13.66
CA SER A 2 6.33 15.93 13.05
C SER A 2 6.46 15.51 11.58
N VAL A 3 5.52 14.70 11.10
CA VAL A 3 5.40 14.36 9.67
C VAL A 3 4.99 15.63 8.93
N SER A 4 5.73 16.00 7.86
CA SER A 4 5.41 17.12 6.98
C SER A 4 4.26 16.76 6.04
N ALA A 5 3.53 17.75 5.54
CA ALA A 5 2.50 17.55 4.53
C ALA A 5 3.06 16.99 3.20
N HIS A 6 4.38 17.10 2.98
CA HIS A 6 5.06 16.64 1.77
C HIS A 6 5.83 15.32 1.96
N ASP A 7 5.71 14.70 3.15
CA ASP A 7 6.27 13.39 3.44
C ASP A 7 5.46 12.26 2.77
N TRP A 8 6.04 11.05 2.75
CA TRP A 8 5.38 9.82 2.34
C TRP A 8 5.49 8.78 3.44
N PRO A 9 4.81 8.98 4.59
CA PRO A 9 5.10 8.27 5.83
C PRO A 9 4.51 6.87 5.92
N GLN A 10 3.73 6.44 4.94
CA GLN A 10 3.03 5.16 4.92
C GLN A 10 2.65 4.74 3.51
N PHE A 11 2.08 3.54 3.38
CA PHE A 11 1.59 3.00 2.11
C PHE A 11 0.61 3.95 1.44
N LEU A 12 0.83 4.27 0.15
CA LEU A 12 0.05 5.20 -0.66
C LEU A 12 0.06 6.66 -0.14
N GLY A 13 1.08 7.06 0.62
CA GLY A 13 1.25 8.44 1.08
C GLY A 13 0.42 8.82 2.30
N PRO A 14 0.41 10.11 2.67
CA PRO A 14 -0.17 10.58 3.93
C PRO A 14 -1.65 10.23 4.09
N GLU A 15 -2.44 10.28 3.01
CA GLU A 15 -3.87 9.99 3.01
C GLU A 15 -4.22 8.57 2.53
N ARG A 16 -3.23 7.71 2.30
CA ARG A 16 -3.41 6.34 1.77
C ARG A 16 -4.23 6.25 0.48
N ASN A 17 -4.12 7.24 -0.36
CA ASN A 17 -4.90 7.37 -1.61
C ASN A 17 -4.04 7.43 -2.88
N GLY A 18 -2.71 7.29 -2.74
CA GLY A 18 -1.77 7.37 -3.87
C GLY A 18 -1.59 8.77 -4.44
N VAL A 19 -1.98 9.82 -3.69
CA VAL A 19 -1.87 11.21 -4.14
C VAL A 19 -0.67 11.89 -3.48
N TYR A 20 0.15 12.50 -4.31
CA TYR A 20 1.28 13.32 -3.89
C TYR A 20 0.88 14.80 -3.85
N SER A 21 1.13 15.45 -2.73
CA SER A 21 0.79 16.86 -2.46
C SER A 21 1.99 17.78 -2.32
N GLY A 22 3.20 17.31 -2.66
CA GLY A 22 4.43 18.10 -2.57
C GLY A 22 4.66 19.02 -3.78
N PRO A 23 5.89 19.58 -3.93
CA PRO A 23 6.26 20.48 -5.02
C PRO A 23 5.97 19.89 -6.40
N PRO A 24 5.68 20.73 -7.42
CA PRO A 24 5.42 20.26 -8.78
C PRO A 24 6.56 19.39 -9.33
N LEU A 25 6.20 18.38 -10.10
CA LEU A 25 7.16 17.53 -10.82
C LEU A 25 7.46 18.11 -12.20
N ALA A 26 8.66 17.82 -12.72
CA ALA A 26 9.02 18.11 -14.10
C ALA A 26 8.03 17.45 -15.07
N SER A 27 7.72 18.10 -16.17
CA SER A 27 6.85 17.57 -17.21
C SER A 27 7.58 16.74 -18.27
N SER A 28 8.90 16.76 -18.24
CA SER A 28 9.77 15.96 -19.12
C SER A 28 11.09 15.65 -18.42
N TRP A 29 11.82 14.66 -18.93
CA TRP A 29 13.15 14.28 -18.45
C TRP A 29 14.12 14.24 -19.63
N PRO A 30 15.44 14.39 -19.40
CA PRO A 30 16.47 14.11 -20.40
C PRO A 30 16.35 12.68 -20.95
N ALA A 31 16.98 12.40 -22.09
CA ALA A 31 16.96 11.06 -22.72
C ALA A 31 17.42 9.92 -21.79
N GLY A 32 18.29 10.21 -20.81
CA GLY A 32 18.71 9.25 -19.78
C GLY A 32 17.77 9.09 -18.59
N GLY A 33 16.60 9.75 -18.61
CA GLY A 33 15.64 9.75 -17.51
C GLY A 33 15.89 10.83 -16.45
N PRO A 34 15.14 10.82 -15.34
CA PRO A 34 15.33 11.77 -14.25
C PRO A 34 16.69 11.59 -13.57
N ARG A 35 17.21 12.69 -13.01
CA ARG A 35 18.52 12.71 -12.35
C ARG A 35 18.56 11.71 -11.18
N LYS A 36 19.47 10.74 -11.24
CA LYS A 36 19.74 9.82 -10.15
C LYS A 36 20.55 10.53 -9.07
N VAL A 37 20.01 10.59 -7.85
CA VAL A 37 20.68 11.22 -6.70
C VAL A 37 21.62 10.21 -6.04
N TRP A 38 21.08 9.04 -5.71
CA TRP A 38 21.83 7.90 -5.17
C TRP A 38 21.15 6.58 -5.50
N ARG A 39 21.89 5.49 -5.34
CA ARG A 39 21.41 4.09 -5.39
C ARG A 39 22.11 3.27 -4.34
N LYS A 40 21.42 2.23 -3.85
CA LYS A 40 21.92 1.33 -2.80
C LYS A 40 21.43 -0.10 -3.05
N PRO A 41 22.31 -1.12 -2.90
CA PRO A 41 21.84 -2.50 -2.84
C PRO A 41 21.00 -2.72 -1.58
N VAL A 42 19.93 -3.52 -1.71
CA VAL A 42 18.99 -3.85 -0.63
C VAL A 42 18.63 -5.33 -0.66
N GLY A 43 17.97 -5.83 0.39
CA GLY A 43 17.50 -7.22 0.47
C GLY A 43 16.17 -7.41 -0.26
N GLN A 44 15.57 -8.61 -0.12
CA GLN A 44 14.29 -8.98 -0.73
C GLN A 44 13.11 -8.25 -0.07
N GLY A 45 11.99 -8.16 -0.78
CA GLY A 45 10.72 -7.66 -0.26
C GLY A 45 9.99 -6.76 -1.24
N PHE A 46 8.66 -6.81 -1.17
CA PHE A 46 7.76 -5.92 -1.92
C PHE A 46 7.26 -4.72 -1.09
N ALA A 47 7.70 -4.61 0.16
CA ALA A 47 7.44 -3.42 0.95
C ALA A 47 8.16 -2.20 0.32
N GLY A 48 7.38 -1.18 -0.03
CA GLY A 48 7.92 0.09 -0.51
C GLY A 48 8.61 0.89 0.61
N PRO A 49 9.53 1.80 0.27
CA PRO A 49 10.09 2.72 1.23
C PRO A 49 9.06 3.75 1.70
N VAL A 50 9.29 4.34 2.86
CA VAL A 50 8.54 5.49 3.36
C VAL A 50 9.50 6.61 3.75
N VAL A 51 9.02 7.86 3.71
CA VAL A 51 9.83 9.04 4.03
C VAL A 51 9.11 9.91 5.03
N ALA A 52 9.82 10.29 6.08
CA ALA A 52 9.37 11.24 7.10
C ALA A 52 10.51 12.19 7.46
N GLY A 53 10.40 13.45 7.06
CA GLY A 53 11.45 14.44 7.16
C GLY A 53 12.72 14.02 6.42
N ASP A 54 13.84 13.95 7.13
CA ASP A 54 15.14 13.53 6.60
C ASP A 54 15.37 12.00 6.65
N ARG A 55 14.38 11.22 7.10
CA ARG A 55 14.47 9.77 7.24
C ARG A 55 13.73 9.05 6.12
N LEU A 56 14.44 8.18 5.41
CA LEU A 56 13.84 7.13 4.61
C LEU A 56 13.88 5.84 5.42
N VAL A 57 12.76 5.16 5.57
CA VAL A 57 12.67 3.86 6.24
C VAL A 57 12.38 2.77 5.21
N LEU A 58 13.21 1.74 5.19
CA LEU A 58 13.07 0.57 4.36
C LEU A 58 12.86 -0.68 5.23
N PHE A 59 11.92 -1.53 4.83
CA PHE A 59 11.67 -2.82 5.43
C PHE A 59 11.91 -3.91 4.38
N HIS A 60 12.91 -4.78 4.62
CA HIS A 60 13.35 -5.79 3.67
C HIS A 60 13.92 -7.02 4.38
N ARG A 61 14.22 -8.07 3.64
CA ARG A 61 14.88 -9.29 4.16
C ARG A 61 16.32 -9.37 3.68
N VAL A 62 17.23 -9.59 4.60
CA VAL A 62 18.65 -9.85 4.36
C VAL A 62 19.01 -11.22 4.97
N GLY A 63 19.30 -12.19 4.14
CA GLY A 63 19.54 -13.56 4.62
C GLY A 63 18.30 -14.13 5.31
N ASN A 64 18.43 -14.50 6.57
CA ASN A 64 17.36 -15.04 7.41
C ASN A 64 16.83 -14.02 8.43
N GLU A 65 16.93 -12.72 8.14
CA GLU A 65 16.44 -11.66 9.00
C GLU A 65 15.49 -10.72 8.22
N GLU A 66 14.38 -10.35 8.82
CA GLU A 66 13.67 -9.15 8.44
C GLU A 66 14.35 -7.94 9.06
N VAL A 67 14.62 -6.95 8.24
CA VAL A 67 15.45 -5.79 8.57
C VAL A 67 14.67 -4.51 8.34
N VAL A 68 14.60 -3.68 9.35
CA VAL A 68 14.13 -2.29 9.25
C VAL A 68 15.35 -1.40 9.34
N GLU A 69 15.62 -0.61 8.31
CA GLU A 69 16.71 0.38 8.35
C GLU A 69 16.20 1.77 8.01
N ALA A 70 16.75 2.75 8.71
CA ALA A 70 16.59 4.14 8.34
C ALA A 70 17.85 4.65 7.65
N LEU A 71 17.62 5.37 6.57
CA LEU A 71 18.65 6.04 5.79
C LEU A 71 18.41 7.54 5.83
N ASP A 72 19.44 8.30 5.57
CA ASP A 72 19.26 9.69 5.18
C ASP A 72 18.57 9.75 3.81
N ALA A 73 17.42 10.42 3.73
CA ALA A 73 16.63 10.44 2.50
C ALA A 73 17.38 11.11 1.32
N ARG A 74 18.26 12.06 1.58
CA ARG A 74 18.97 12.83 0.55
C ARG A 74 20.24 12.15 0.07
N THR A 75 20.96 11.44 0.94
CA THR A 75 22.27 10.84 0.62
C THR A 75 22.23 9.32 0.53
N GLY A 76 21.23 8.65 1.10
CA GLY A 76 21.17 7.20 1.20
C GLY A 76 22.06 6.63 2.30
N ASP A 77 22.71 7.46 3.12
CA ASP A 77 23.59 7.04 4.20
C ASP A 77 22.81 6.35 5.32
N PRO A 78 23.33 5.24 5.89
CA PRO A 78 22.65 4.53 6.97
C PRO A 78 22.62 5.38 8.26
N ARG A 79 21.47 5.39 8.93
CA ARG A 79 21.26 6.04 10.22
C ARG A 79 21.18 5.03 11.35
N TRP A 80 20.37 3.98 11.18
CA TRP A 80 20.24 2.86 12.11
C TRP A 80 19.67 1.63 11.41
N ARG A 81 19.85 0.47 12.03
CA ARG A 81 19.34 -0.83 11.59
C ARG A 81 18.76 -1.59 12.78
N TYR A 82 17.56 -2.12 12.61
CA TYR A 82 16.92 -3.08 13.51
C TYR A 82 16.62 -4.35 12.73
N ALA A 83 16.93 -5.51 13.29
CA ALA A 83 16.73 -6.79 12.62
C ALA A 83 16.22 -7.86 13.60
N TYR A 84 15.48 -8.81 13.07
CA TYR A 84 15.02 -9.97 13.80
C TYR A 84 14.93 -11.20 12.88
N PRO A 85 15.06 -12.43 13.43
CA PRO A 85 15.03 -13.65 12.64
C PRO A 85 13.68 -13.85 11.94
N THR A 86 13.70 -14.42 10.72
CA THR A 86 12.52 -14.88 10.00
C THR A 86 12.79 -16.22 9.32
N GLY A 87 11.83 -17.12 9.44
CA GLY A 87 11.78 -18.40 8.72
C GLY A 87 10.81 -18.39 7.55
N TYR A 88 10.23 -17.23 7.20
CA TYR A 88 9.22 -17.12 6.15
C TYR A 88 9.70 -17.75 4.83
N ARG A 89 8.81 -18.54 4.21
CA ARG A 89 8.97 -19.06 2.85
C ARG A 89 7.73 -18.72 2.04
N ASP A 90 7.96 -18.19 0.86
CA ASP A 90 6.90 -17.93 -0.11
C ASP A 90 6.54 -19.22 -0.86
N ASP A 91 5.28 -19.63 -0.78
CA ASP A 91 4.83 -20.90 -1.37
C ASP A 91 4.86 -20.90 -2.90
N PHE A 92 4.97 -19.71 -3.51
CA PHE A 92 4.98 -19.51 -4.96
C PHE A 92 6.36 -19.09 -5.50
N GLY A 93 7.33 -18.87 -4.64
CA GLY A 93 8.69 -18.50 -5.02
C GLY A 93 8.84 -17.09 -5.61
N PHE A 94 7.90 -16.17 -5.32
CA PHE A 94 8.01 -14.81 -5.82
C PHE A 94 9.03 -13.97 -5.06
N ASP A 95 8.95 -13.98 -3.73
CA ASP A 95 9.82 -13.20 -2.86
C ASP A 95 9.60 -13.57 -1.39
N GLU A 96 10.66 -13.71 -0.62
CA GLU A 96 10.61 -14.12 0.78
C GLU A 96 10.72 -12.94 1.77
N GLY A 97 10.76 -11.70 1.29
CA GLY A 97 10.80 -10.53 2.14
C GLY A 97 9.41 -9.97 2.50
N PRO A 98 9.37 -8.95 3.35
CA PRO A 98 8.14 -8.33 3.80
C PRO A 98 7.40 -7.64 2.65
N ARG A 99 6.06 -7.63 2.74
CA ARG A 99 5.16 -6.97 1.79
C ARG A 99 4.47 -5.75 2.39
N ALA A 100 4.19 -5.79 3.69
CA ALA A 100 3.58 -4.66 4.39
C ALA A 100 4.57 -3.49 4.45
N VAL A 101 4.13 -2.34 3.95
CA VAL A 101 4.92 -1.10 3.97
C VAL A 101 4.95 -0.55 5.40
N PRO A 102 6.11 -0.09 5.91
CA PRO A 102 6.19 0.56 7.21
C PRO A 102 5.24 1.76 7.33
N VAL A 103 4.89 2.09 8.57
CA VAL A 103 4.14 3.31 8.88
C VAL A 103 4.96 4.14 9.85
N VAL A 104 5.22 5.39 9.51
CA VAL A 104 5.85 6.37 10.41
C VAL A 104 4.78 7.28 10.98
N ALA A 105 4.62 7.24 12.29
CA ALA A 105 3.67 8.10 13.01
C ALA A 105 4.20 8.44 14.41
N GLN A 106 4.05 9.69 14.82
CA GLN A 106 4.38 10.17 16.17
C GLN A 106 5.79 9.78 16.65
N GLY A 107 6.79 9.87 15.75
CA GLY A 107 8.18 9.55 16.08
C GLY A 107 8.48 8.04 16.18
N ARG A 108 7.60 7.19 15.69
CA ARG A 108 7.74 5.72 15.67
C ARG A 108 7.61 5.16 14.28
N VAL A 109 8.22 4.01 14.07
CA VAL A 109 8.06 3.17 12.89
C VAL A 109 7.30 1.91 13.30
N TYR A 110 6.20 1.63 12.63
CA TYR A 110 5.43 0.40 12.81
C TYR A 110 5.65 -0.50 11.60
N THR A 111 6.01 -1.75 11.83
CA THR A 111 6.23 -2.76 10.78
C THR A 111 5.44 -4.03 11.06
N PHE A 112 4.97 -4.68 10.00
CA PHE A 112 4.26 -5.93 10.09
C PHE A 112 4.94 -6.96 9.18
N GLY A 113 5.75 -7.84 9.79
CA GLY A 113 6.56 -8.84 9.10
C GLY A 113 5.73 -9.96 8.47
N ALA A 114 6.32 -10.67 7.51
CA ALA A 114 5.63 -11.71 6.74
C ALA A 114 5.06 -12.86 7.59
N GLU A 115 5.71 -13.17 8.73
CA GLU A 115 5.24 -14.16 9.71
C GLU A 115 4.31 -13.58 10.78
N GLY A 116 3.87 -12.32 10.63
CA GLY A 116 2.96 -11.69 11.59
C GLY A 116 3.65 -11.01 12.78
N GLN A 117 4.94 -10.73 12.70
CA GLN A 117 5.65 -9.97 13.72
C GLN A 117 5.32 -8.48 13.60
N LEU A 118 4.57 -7.94 14.56
CA LEU A 118 4.22 -6.51 14.61
C LEU A 118 5.18 -5.80 15.58
N HIS A 119 5.86 -4.77 15.10
CA HIS A 119 6.83 -4.02 15.90
C HIS A 119 6.50 -2.53 15.94
N ALA A 120 6.81 -1.87 17.05
CA ALA A 120 7.03 -0.43 17.13
C ALA A 120 8.49 -0.16 17.45
N ILE A 121 9.11 0.73 16.68
CA ILE A 121 10.52 1.07 16.73
C ILE A 121 10.61 2.59 16.84
N ASP A 122 11.50 3.09 17.65
CA ASP A 122 11.78 4.52 17.76
C ASP A 122 12.42 5.03 16.46
N LEU A 123 11.83 6.05 15.82
CA LEU A 123 12.28 6.56 14.53
C LEU A 123 13.68 7.20 14.60
N ALA A 124 14.04 7.79 15.72
CA ALA A 124 15.33 8.48 15.86
C ALA A 124 16.49 7.52 16.08
N THR A 125 16.25 6.44 16.85
CA THR A 125 17.31 5.57 17.37
C THR A 125 17.32 4.15 16.79
N GLY A 126 16.19 3.68 16.20
CA GLY A 126 16.02 2.30 15.74
C GLY A 126 15.80 1.30 16.90
N GLN A 127 15.64 1.76 18.13
CA GLN A 127 15.38 0.88 19.26
C GLN A 127 13.94 0.36 19.23
N ARG A 128 13.76 -0.94 19.47
CA ARG A 128 12.45 -1.56 19.59
C ARG A 128 11.77 -1.06 20.87
N ILE A 129 10.56 -0.48 20.71
CA ILE A 129 9.71 -0.06 21.83
C ILE A 129 8.90 -1.26 22.31
N TRP A 130 8.21 -1.94 21.41
CA TRP A 130 7.47 -3.17 21.69
C TRP A 130 7.38 -4.06 20.46
N SER A 131 7.00 -5.32 20.67
CA SER A 131 6.68 -6.27 19.61
C SER A 131 5.59 -7.23 20.04
N VAL A 132 4.79 -7.70 19.05
CA VAL A 132 3.76 -8.72 19.23
C VAL A 132 3.90 -9.75 18.11
N ASP A 133 4.06 -11.01 18.48
CA ASP A 133 3.93 -12.14 17.56
C ASP A 133 2.43 -12.42 17.37
N THR A 134 1.84 -11.79 16.35
CA THR A 134 0.40 -11.89 16.12
C THR A 134 -0.01 -13.26 15.62
N ALA A 135 0.85 -13.95 14.87
CA ALA A 135 0.56 -15.29 14.37
C ALA A 135 0.39 -16.28 15.53
N ARG A 136 1.31 -16.27 16.48
CA ARG A 136 1.24 -17.11 17.67
C ARG A 136 0.15 -16.68 18.63
N ARG A 137 0.05 -15.36 18.88
CA ARG A 137 -0.90 -14.81 19.86
C ARG A 137 -2.35 -15.05 19.47
N PHE A 138 -2.67 -14.93 18.18
CA PHE A 138 -4.02 -15.05 17.65
C PHE A 138 -4.25 -16.33 16.83
N GLN A 139 -3.35 -17.30 16.90
CA GLN A 139 -3.46 -18.60 16.22
C GLN A 139 -3.74 -18.46 14.70
N VAL A 140 -3.08 -17.49 14.07
CA VAL A 140 -3.29 -17.18 12.65
C VAL A 140 -2.73 -18.28 11.77
N ARG A 141 -3.54 -18.75 10.82
CA ARG A 141 -3.05 -19.65 9.76
C ARG A 141 -2.35 -18.82 8.69
N LYS A 142 -1.18 -19.27 8.25
CA LYS A 142 -0.44 -18.65 7.15
C LYS A 142 -1.33 -18.53 5.92
N GLY A 143 -1.49 -17.31 5.39
CA GLY A 143 -2.07 -17.06 4.07
C GLY A 143 -1.07 -17.37 2.96
N PHE A 144 -1.46 -17.24 1.70
CA PHE A 144 -0.60 -17.51 0.53
C PHE A 144 0.72 -16.73 0.57
N PHE A 145 0.68 -15.47 1.00
CA PHE A 145 1.82 -14.54 0.96
C PHE A 145 2.23 -14.00 2.33
N GLY A 146 1.85 -14.67 3.41
CA GLY A 146 2.09 -14.19 4.77
C GLY A 146 1.25 -12.95 5.11
N ALA A 147 1.66 -12.20 6.14
CA ALA A 147 1.06 -10.92 6.46
C ALA A 147 1.56 -9.85 5.49
N ALA A 148 0.66 -9.07 4.88
CA ALA A 148 1.02 -8.11 3.83
C ALA A 148 0.30 -6.75 3.90
N GLY A 149 -0.85 -6.66 4.57
CA GLY A 149 -1.54 -5.38 4.77
C GLY A 149 -0.78 -4.47 5.73
N SER A 150 -0.44 -3.25 5.31
CA SER A 150 0.18 -2.25 6.18
C SER A 150 -0.81 -1.79 7.25
N PRO A 151 -0.46 -1.77 8.55
CA PRO A 151 -1.37 -1.39 9.60
C PRO A 151 -1.83 0.07 9.46
N LEU A 152 -3.04 0.39 9.90
CA LEU A 152 -3.50 1.77 10.03
C LEU A 152 -3.09 2.29 11.42
N VAL A 153 -2.40 3.43 11.46
CA VAL A 153 -1.98 4.05 12.72
C VAL A 153 -2.64 5.41 12.85
N GLU A 154 -3.56 5.54 13.80
CA GLU A 154 -4.23 6.81 14.09
C GLU A 154 -4.72 6.86 15.55
N ASP A 155 -4.79 8.06 16.12
CA ASP A 155 -5.31 8.33 17.46
C ASP A 155 -4.79 7.38 18.54
N GLY A 156 -3.47 7.10 18.52
CA GLY A 156 -2.82 6.23 19.50
C GLY A 156 -3.13 4.74 19.33
N ARG A 157 -3.65 4.33 18.17
CA ARG A 157 -3.98 2.94 17.84
C ARG A 157 -3.23 2.45 16.62
N VAL A 158 -2.86 1.17 16.64
CA VAL A 158 -2.35 0.41 15.50
C VAL A 158 -3.40 -0.63 15.15
N ILE A 159 -4.10 -0.47 14.03
CA ILE A 159 -5.19 -1.35 13.59
C ILE A 159 -4.69 -2.24 12.45
N ALA A 160 -4.77 -3.56 12.62
CA ALA A 160 -4.30 -4.53 11.64
C ALA A 160 -5.34 -5.62 11.36
N ASN A 161 -5.43 -6.06 10.11
CA ASN A 161 -6.22 -7.24 9.72
C ASN A 161 -5.38 -8.50 10.01
N ILE A 162 -5.65 -9.15 11.12
CA ILE A 162 -4.89 -10.29 11.65
C ILE A 162 -5.44 -11.62 11.15
N GLY A 163 -6.76 -11.80 11.15
CA GLY A 163 -7.41 -13.00 10.64
C GLY A 163 -7.33 -14.22 11.57
N GLY A 164 -7.27 -14.00 12.87
CA GLY A 164 -7.10 -15.05 13.90
C GLY A 164 -8.16 -15.04 14.99
N GLU A 165 -7.82 -15.65 16.13
CA GLU A 165 -8.67 -15.80 17.31
C GLU A 165 -7.89 -15.45 18.57
N ASP A 166 -8.55 -14.86 19.56
CA ASP A 166 -8.02 -14.58 20.89
C ASP A 166 -8.76 -15.43 21.94
N GLY A 167 -8.23 -16.60 22.24
CA GLY A 167 -8.84 -17.50 23.23
C GLY A 167 -10.27 -17.90 22.89
N GLY A 168 -10.57 -18.17 21.62
CA GLY A 168 -11.90 -18.52 21.12
C GLY A 168 -12.78 -17.32 20.81
N LYS A 169 -12.27 -16.09 20.90
CA LYS A 169 -12.94 -14.87 20.46
C LYS A 169 -12.42 -14.43 19.10
N ASP A 170 -13.29 -13.91 18.29
CA ASP A 170 -12.96 -13.38 16.96
C ASP A 170 -11.88 -12.28 17.04
N ALA A 171 -10.80 -12.45 16.30
CA ALA A 171 -9.70 -11.51 16.14
C ALA A 171 -9.30 -11.32 14.67
N GLY A 172 -10.28 -11.17 13.81
CA GLY A 172 -10.06 -10.86 12.38
C GLY A 172 -9.38 -9.51 12.19
N VAL A 173 -9.80 -8.52 12.98
CA VAL A 173 -9.16 -7.20 13.07
C VAL A 173 -8.84 -6.93 14.53
N VAL A 174 -7.64 -6.41 14.79
CA VAL A 174 -7.17 -6.11 16.14
C VAL A 174 -6.61 -4.69 16.18
N ALA A 175 -6.97 -3.96 17.23
CA ALA A 175 -6.31 -2.69 17.57
C ALA A 175 -5.39 -2.87 18.76
N PHE A 176 -4.19 -2.35 18.60
CA PHE A 176 -3.16 -2.29 19.65
C PHE A 176 -2.94 -0.83 20.08
N LYS A 177 -2.63 -0.63 21.34
CA LYS A 177 -2.18 0.68 21.82
C LYS A 177 -0.83 1.00 21.19
N ALA A 178 -0.73 2.13 20.52
CA ALA A 178 0.46 2.52 19.75
C ALA A 178 1.73 2.62 20.63
N ASP A 179 1.58 2.98 21.90
CA ASP A 179 2.70 3.15 22.84
C ASP A 179 3.26 1.84 23.40
N THR A 180 2.42 0.81 23.57
CA THR A 180 2.77 -0.38 24.36
C THR A 180 2.53 -1.71 23.65
N GLY A 181 1.79 -1.71 22.54
CA GLY A 181 1.37 -2.95 21.87
C GLY A 181 0.26 -3.72 22.62
N ALA A 182 -0.29 -3.16 23.69
CA ALA A 182 -1.41 -3.78 24.40
C ALA A 182 -2.67 -3.83 23.53
N ILE A 183 -3.41 -4.94 23.58
CA ILE A 183 -4.67 -5.09 22.84
C ILE A 183 -5.70 -4.13 23.40
N LEU A 184 -6.31 -3.31 22.57
CA LEU A 184 -7.41 -2.42 22.91
C LEU A 184 -8.77 -3.06 22.64
N TRP A 185 -8.92 -3.70 21.48
CA TRP A 185 -10.11 -4.45 21.08
C TRP A 185 -9.77 -5.45 19.98
N THR A 186 -10.62 -6.46 19.84
CA THR A 186 -10.65 -7.40 18.72
C THR A 186 -12.04 -7.36 18.08
N ALA A 187 -12.12 -7.59 16.79
CA ALA A 187 -13.37 -7.53 16.04
C ALA A 187 -13.37 -8.53 14.89
N THR A 188 -14.55 -9.07 14.60
CA THR A 188 -14.89 -9.94 13.47
C THR A 188 -14.07 -11.23 13.36
N ASN A 189 -14.63 -12.21 12.65
CA ASN A 189 -13.96 -13.46 12.27
C ASN A 189 -13.41 -13.40 10.83
N HIS A 190 -13.27 -12.21 10.27
CA HIS A 190 -12.76 -12.03 8.91
C HIS A 190 -11.30 -12.46 8.81
N GLN A 191 -11.02 -13.32 7.86
CA GLN A 191 -9.64 -13.71 7.53
C GLN A 191 -8.84 -12.51 7.01
N ALA A 192 -7.52 -12.53 7.23
CA ALA A 192 -6.63 -11.53 6.69
C ALA A 192 -6.63 -11.53 5.16
N SER A 193 -6.61 -10.32 4.61
CA SER A 193 -6.32 -10.05 3.20
C SER A 193 -4.93 -9.44 3.07
N TYR A 194 -4.59 -8.99 1.88
CA TYR A 194 -3.33 -8.30 1.58
C TYR A 194 -3.53 -6.78 1.38
N SER A 195 -4.80 -6.35 1.46
CA SER A 195 -5.21 -4.95 1.40
C SER A 195 -4.86 -4.22 2.69
N SER A 196 -4.47 -2.96 2.58
CA SER A 196 -4.17 -2.11 3.73
C SER A 196 -5.42 -1.31 4.14
N PRO A 197 -5.73 -1.20 5.44
CA PRO A 197 -6.82 -0.36 5.95
C PRO A 197 -6.63 1.12 5.62
N VAL A 198 -7.73 1.84 5.46
CA VAL A 198 -7.75 3.29 5.23
C VAL A 198 -8.63 3.96 6.28
N GLY A 199 -8.16 5.04 6.88
CA GLY A 199 -8.97 5.86 7.78
C GLY A 199 -9.82 6.86 6.99
N ALA A 200 -11.12 6.95 7.28
CA ALA A 200 -12.05 7.84 6.61
C ALA A 200 -13.02 8.50 7.60
N THR A 201 -13.65 9.61 7.20
CA THR A 201 -14.70 10.25 8.00
C THR A 201 -15.97 10.38 7.16
N PHE A 202 -17.04 9.73 7.59
CA PHE A 202 -18.34 9.76 6.93
C PHE A 202 -19.36 10.41 7.86
N GLY A 203 -19.96 11.53 7.41
CA GLY A 203 -20.94 12.26 8.23
C GLY A 203 -20.44 12.65 9.63
N GLY A 204 -19.16 12.99 9.74
CA GLY A 204 -18.51 13.33 11.02
C GLY A 204 -18.03 12.13 11.84
N LYS A 205 -18.31 10.88 11.44
CA LYS A 205 -17.90 9.68 12.14
C LYS A 205 -16.62 9.09 11.55
N ARG A 206 -15.57 8.98 12.38
CA ARG A 206 -14.32 8.33 11.98
C ARG A 206 -14.53 6.83 11.78
N THR A 207 -13.97 6.27 10.73
CA THR A 207 -14.15 4.89 10.30
C THR A 207 -12.84 4.30 9.80
N ALA A 208 -12.46 3.15 10.28
CA ALA A 208 -11.43 2.32 9.66
C ALA A 208 -12.08 1.46 8.56
N VAL A 209 -11.71 1.68 7.32
CA VAL A 209 -12.23 0.98 6.13
C VAL A 209 -11.24 -0.10 5.73
N LEU A 210 -11.67 -1.35 5.69
CA LEU A 210 -10.85 -2.51 5.34
C LEU A 210 -11.47 -3.27 4.17
N LEU A 211 -10.63 -3.82 3.31
CA LEU A 211 -11.03 -4.86 2.36
C LEU A 211 -10.40 -6.17 2.83
N THR A 212 -11.12 -6.90 3.68
CA THR A 212 -10.68 -8.20 4.23
C THR A 212 -10.87 -9.32 3.19
N ARG A 213 -10.50 -10.55 3.53
CA ARG A 213 -10.75 -11.69 2.64
C ARG A 213 -12.25 -11.95 2.40
N GLN A 214 -13.13 -11.59 3.32
CA GLN A 214 -14.58 -11.69 3.17
C GLN A 214 -15.19 -10.52 2.42
N GLY A 215 -14.55 -9.35 2.43
CA GLY A 215 -15.04 -8.17 1.72
C GLY A 215 -14.82 -6.86 2.44
N LEU A 216 -15.63 -5.89 2.07
CA LEU A 216 -15.59 -4.53 2.63
C LEU A 216 -16.12 -4.53 4.06
N LEU A 217 -15.39 -3.86 4.93
CA LEU A 217 -15.70 -3.72 6.36
C LEU A 217 -15.39 -2.30 6.81
N GLY A 218 -16.32 -1.65 7.47
CA GLY A 218 -16.14 -0.38 8.18
C GLY A 218 -16.26 -0.58 9.68
N LEU A 219 -15.23 -0.17 10.42
CA LEU A 219 -15.19 -0.27 11.88
C LEU A 219 -15.06 1.11 12.53
N ASP A 220 -15.64 1.27 13.68
CA ASP A 220 -15.31 2.35 14.59
C ASP A 220 -13.89 2.12 15.12
N PRO A 221 -12.89 2.96 14.83
CA PRO A 221 -11.52 2.72 15.25
C PRO A 221 -11.32 2.81 16.76
N ALA A 222 -12.23 3.45 17.49
CA ALA A 222 -12.14 3.56 18.95
C ALA A 222 -12.58 2.29 19.67
N SER A 223 -13.58 1.57 19.15
CA SER A 223 -14.22 0.44 19.83
C SER A 223 -14.15 -0.90 19.08
N GLY A 224 -13.82 -0.89 17.79
CA GLY A 224 -13.91 -2.06 16.92
C GLY A 224 -15.35 -2.43 16.51
N ALA A 225 -16.34 -1.61 16.86
CA ALA A 225 -17.73 -1.87 16.47
C ALA A 225 -17.89 -1.83 14.95
N VAL A 226 -18.59 -2.84 14.41
CA VAL A 226 -18.90 -2.91 12.98
C VAL A 226 -19.93 -1.85 12.65
N LEU A 227 -19.59 -0.92 11.75
CA LEU A 227 -20.47 0.14 11.26
C LEU A 227 -21.22 -0.29 10.01
N PHE A 228 -20.50 -0.94 9.10
CA PHE A 228 -21.07 -1.54 7.89
C PHE A 228 -20.17 -2.67 7.39
N GLN A 229 -20.75 -3.56 6.61
CA GLN A 229 -20.00 -4.62 5.92
C GLN A 229 -20.71 -5.03 4.62
N ARG A 230 -19.93 -5.52 3.66
CA ARG A 230 -20.41 -6.05 2.39
C ARG A 230 -19.53 -7.20 1.94
N THR A 231 -20.11 -8.37 1.68
CA THR A 231 -19.37 -9.49 1.08
C THR A 231 -18.84 -9.08 -0.30
N TRP A 232 -17.54 -9.23 -0.48
CA TRP A 232 -16.85 -8.91 -1.74
C TRP A 232 -15.62 -9.79 -1.88
N ARG A 233 -15.79 -10.94 -2.48
CA ARG A 233 -14.71 -11.90 -2.73
C ARG A 233 -15.05 -12.80 -3.90
N SER A 234 -14.02 -13.27 -4.58
CA SER A 234 -14.16 -14.30 -5.60
C SER A 234 -14.74 -15.60 -5.04
N ARG A 235 -15.40 -16.35 -5.90
CA ARG A 235 -15.79 -17.74 -5.64
C ARG A 235 -14.59 -18.69 -5.57
N SER A 236 -13.47 -18.30 -6.18
CA SER A 236 -12.23 -19.06 -6.12
C SER A 236 -11.61 -19.01 -4.72
N ALA A 237 -11.21 -20.17 -4.19
CA ALA A 237 -10.47 -20.26 -2.94
C ALA A 237 -9.07 -19.65 -3.03
N SER A 238 -8.50 -19.58 -4.23
CA SER A 238 -7.17 -19.02 -4.51
C SER A 238 -7.18 -17.50 -4.67
N SER A 239 -8.33 -16.84 -4.53
CA SER A 239 -8.44 -15.40 -4.68
C SER A 239 -7.83 -14.62 -3.53
N VAL A 240 -7.36 -13.42 -3.85
CA VAL A 240 -6.85 -12.45 -2.88
C VAL A 240 -7.51 -11.09 -3.08
N ASN A 241 -7.80 -10.40 -2.00
CA ASN A 241 -8.14 -8.98 -1.98
C ASN A 241 -6.86 -8.23 -1.56
N ALA A 242 -6.23 -7.49 -2.46
CA ALA A 242 -4.94 -6.87 -2.19
C ALA A 242 -4.91 -5.35 -2.45
N ALA A 243 -5.64 -4.86 -3.44
CA ALA A 243 -5.81 -3.42 -3.61
C ALA A 243 -6.55 -2.82 -2.40
N SER A 244 -6.11 -1.65 -1.94
CA SER A 244 -6.74 -0.96 -0.82
C SER A 244 -8.05 -0.28 -1.24
N PRO A 245 -9.02 -0.10 -0.33
CA PRO A 245 -10.18 0.74 -0.59
C PRO A 245 -9.74 2.16 -0.96
N VAL A 246 -10.41 2.78 -1.92
CA VAL A 246 -10.22 4.19 -2.27
C VAL A 246 -11.41 4.98 -1.76
N VAL A 247 -11.17 5.92 -0.87
CA VAL A 247 -12.22 6.76 -0.27
C VAL A 247 -12.27 8.11 -0.98
N ILE A 248 -13.47 8.51 -1.43
CA ILE A 248 -13.70 9.77 -2.14
C ILE A 248 -14.94 10.44 -1.56
N GLY A 249 -14.74 11.35 -0.61
CA GLY A 249 -15.84 12.00 0.11
C GLY A 249 -16.69 10.98 0.88
N ASP A 250 -17.97 10.87 0.52
CA ASP A 250 -18.92 9.89 1.09
C ASP A 250 -18.92 8.54 0.36
N ARG A 251 -17.98 8.28 -0.56
CA ARG A 251 -17.95 7.08 -1.39
C ARG A 251 -16.72 6.23 -1.14
N ILE A 252 -16.88 4.93 -1.32
CA ILE A 252 -15.80 3.93 -1.25
C ILE A 252 -15.79 3.14 -2.54
N PHE A 253 -14.66 3.18 -3.26
CA PHE A 253 -14.38 2.29 -4.37
C PHE A 253 -13.57 1.09 -3.88
N ILE A 254 -13.99 -0.11 -4.24
CA ILE A 254 -13.24 -1.35 -4.01
C ILE A 254 -13.09 -2.12 -5.31
N SER A 255 -12.02 -2.88 -5.40
CA SER A 255 -11.75 -3.70 -6.57
C SER A 255 -10.92 -4.93 -6.20
N ALA A 256 -11.20 -6.03 -6.87
CA ALA A 256 -10.42 -7.26 -6.79
C ALA A 256 -10.41 -7.95 -8.15
N SER A 257 -9.35 -8.68 -8.43
CA SER A 257 -9.27 -9.60 -9.57
C SER A 257 -10.03 -10.92 -9.30
N TYR A 258 -9.77 -11.95 -10.07
CA TYR A 258 -10.36 -13.28 -9.94
C TYR A 258 -11.89 -13.28 -10.17
N GLU A 259 -12.32 -12.62 -11.23
CA GLU A 259 -13.75 -12.54 -11.61
C GLU A 259 -14.64 -11.91 -10.52
N THR A 260 -14.07 -10.97 -9.77
CA THR A 260 -14.78 -10.25 -8.70
C THR A 260 -15.13 -8.82 -9.13
N GLY A 261 -14.20 -8.15 -9.83
CA GLY A 261 -14.42 -6.83 -10.40
C GLY A 261 -14.34 -5.69 -9.40
N ALA A 262 -15.07 -4.62 -9.70
CA ALA A 262 -15.07 -3.39 -8.93
C ALA A 262 -16.48 -2.95 -8.56
N ALA A 263 -16.59 -2.21 -7.46
CA ALA A 263 -17.81 -1.55 -7.03
C ALA A 263 -17.55 -0.19 -6.42
N LEU A 264 -18.51 0.71 -6.59
CA LEU A 264 -18.58 1.98 -5.90
C LEU A 264 -19.79 1.98 -4.95
N PHE A 265 -19.54 2.27 -3.70
CA PHE A 265 -20.57 2.40 -2.66
C PHE A 265 -20.64 3.83 -2.16
N ARG A 266 -21.83 4.26 -1.74
CA ARG A 266 -22.06 5.47 -0.93
C ARG A 266 -22.27 5.07 0.52
N VAL A 267 -21.68 5.82 1.44
CA VAL A 267 -21.84 5.65 2.89
C VAL A 267 -22.74 6.74 3.43
N GLN A 268 -23.85 6.37 4.04
CA GLN A 268 -24.75 7.29 4.74
C GLN A 268 -25.05 6.72 6.14
N GLY A 269 -24.49 7.37 7.17
CA GLY A 269 -24.50 6.79 8.52
C GLY A 269 -23.78 5.44 8.55
N ASN A 270 -24.49 4.39 8.89
CA ASN A 270 -23.98 3.01 8.86
C ASN A 270 -24.47 2.20 7.63
N THR A 271 -25.07 2.85 6.65
CA THR A 271 -25.63 2.20 5.46
C THR A 271 -24.69 2.31 4.28
N LEU A 272 -24.45 1.20 3.61
CA LEU A 272 -23.77 1.13 2.30
C LEU A 272 -24.82 1.00 1.20
N THR A 273 -24.85 1.94 0.27
CA THR A 273 -25.66 1.86 -0.94
C THR A 273 -24.75 1.65 -2.14
N GLU A 274 -24.95 0.57 -2.88
CA GLU A 274 -24.22 0.32 -4.12
C GLU A 274 -24.65 1.32 -5.18
N ILE A 275 -23.70 2.05 -5.77
CA ILE A 275 -23.92 2.94 -6.89
C ILE A 275 -23.81 2.14 -8.19
N TRP A 276 -22.75 1.35 -8.31
CA TRP A 276 -22.56 0.39 -9.39
C TRP A 276 -21.60 -0.72 -8.97
N SER A 277 -21.69 -1.86 -9.64
CA SER A 277 -20.70 -2.94 -9.59
C SER A 277 -20.55 -3.60 -10.96
N GLN A 278 -19.32 -3.90 -11.37
CA GLN A 278 -19.00 -4.48 -12.67
C GLN A 278 -17.68 -5.25 -12.63
N ASP A 279 -17.65 -6.40 -13.27
CA ASP A 279 -16.43 -7.24 -13.36
C ASP A 279 -15.42 -6.68 -14.37
N GLU A 280 -15.91 -6.05 -15.44
CA GLU A 280 -15.08 -5.62 -16.59
C GLU A 280 -14.59 -4.17 -16.51
N ALA A 281 -15.01 -3.37 -15.50
CA ALA A 281 -14.61 -1.97 -15.41
C ALA A 281 -13.14 -1.84 -14.97
N MET A 282 -12.85 -2.32 -13.78
CA MET A 282 -11.53 -2.23 -13.14
C MET A 282 -11.34 -3.40 -12.16
N SER A 283 -10.53 -4.39 -12.52
CA SER A 283 -10.22 -5.55 -11.68
C SER A 283 -8.78 -5.43 -11.17
N ASN A 284 -8.56 -4.62 -10.14
CA ASN A 284 -7.24 -4.46 -9.57
C ASN A 284 -6.75 -5.79 -8.96
N HIS A 285 -5.50 -6.14 -9.19
CA HIS A 285 -4.88 -7.29 -8.51
C HIS A 285 -4.23 -6.84 -7.19
N TYR A 286 -3.08 -6.19 -7.24
CA TYR A 286 -2.41 -5.68 -6.04
C TYR A 286 -2.24 -4.15 -6.05
N ALA A 287 -2.25 -3.51 -7.21
CA ALA A 287 -2.09 -2.07 -7.32
C ALA A 287 -3.42 -1.36 -7.06
N THR A 288 -3.40 -0.40 -6.16
CA THR A 288 -4.56 0.46 -5.87
C THR A 288 -4.69 1.55 -6.93
N SER A 289 -5.91 1.81 -7.40
CA SER A 289 -6.22 2.89 -8.33
C SER A 289 -6.15 4.26 -7.65
N VAL A 290 -5.86 5.32 -8.43
CA VAL A 290 -5.97 6.72 -8.00
C VAL A 290 -7.15 7.41 -8.66
N VAL A 291 -7.63 8.49 -8.05
CA VAL A 291 -8.79 9.25 -8.56
C VAL A 291 -8.40 10.70 -8.82
N TYR A 292 -8.75 11.19 -10.00
CA TYR A 292 -8.61 12.60 -10.35
C TYR A 292 -9.80 13.08 -11.17
N ASN A 293 -10.43 14.19 -10.75
CA ASN A 293 -11.56 14.84 -11.46
C ASN A 293 -12.63 13.82 -11.92
N GLY A 294 -13.10 12.95 -11.00
CA GLY A 294 -14.16 11.99 -11.29
C GLY A 294 -13.74 10.81 -12.18
N THR A 295 -12.44 10.60 -12.36
CA THR A 295 -11.91 9.48 -13.15
C THR A 295 -10.97 8.65 -12.29
N LEU A 296 -11.17 7.32 -12.30
CA LEU A 296 -10.27 6.31 -11.74
C LEU A 296 -9.19 5.97 -12.76
N TYR A 297 -7.94 5.90 -12.32
CA TYR A 297 -6.81 5.43 -13.12
C TYR A 297 -6.15 4.25 -12.40
N GLY A 298 -5.98 3.14 -13.09
CA GLY A 298 -5.42 1.94 -12.47
C GLY A 298 -5.23 0.79 -13.44
N PHE A 299 -4.82 -0.34 -12.89
CA PHE A 299 -4.54 -1.56 -13.66
C PHE A 299 -5.73 -2.52 -13.58
N HIS A 300 -6.19 -3.01 -14.74
CA HIS A 300 -7.24 -4.00 -14.85
C HIS A 300 -6.65 -5.35 -15.23
N GLY A 301 -6.88 -6.36 -14.40
CA GLY A 301 -6.43 -7.73 -14.62
C GLY A 301 -5.23 -8.13 -13.76
N ARG A 302 -4.87 -9.40 -13.84
CA ARG A 302 -3.78 -10.00 -13.07
C ARG A 302 -2.45 -9.85 -13.79
N GLN A 303 -1.36 -9.69 -13.02
CA GLN A 303 -0.01 -9.50 -13.58
C GLN A 303 0.41 -10.64 -14.50
N GLU A 304 -0.02 -11.87 -14.26
CA GLU A 304 0.34 -13.03 -15.08
C GLU A 304 -0.22 -12.95 -16.52
N PHE A 305 -1.27 -12.15 -16.73
CA PHE A 305 -1.96 -12.01 -17.99
C PHE A 305 -1.72 -10.66 -18.68
N SER A 306 -0.67 -9.93 -18.30
CA SER A 306 -0.36 -8.61 -18.83
C SER A 306 -1.55 -7.64 -18.73
N PRO A 307 -1.86 -7.13 -17.56
CA PRO A 307 -3.01 -6.25 -17.33
C PRO A 307 -2.99 -5.01 -18.20
N SER A 308 -4.19 -4.45 -18.40
CA SER A 308 -4.40 -3.16 -19.06
C SER A 308 -4.25 -2.01 -18.07
N LEU A 309 -3.77 -0.86 -18.55
CA LEU A 309 -3.93 0.43 -17.86
C LEU A 309 -5.24 1.06 -18.33
N ARG A 310 -6.07 1.52 -17.41
CA ARG A 310 -7.39 2.08 -17.71
C ARG A 310 -7.68 3.40 -17.04
N ALA A 311 -8.51 4.21 -17.71
CA ALA A 311 -9.29 5.28 -17.10
C ALA A 311 -10.76 4.88 -17.08
N VAL A 312 -11.40 5.03 -15.94
CA VAL A 312 -12.81 4.64 -15.71
C VAL A 312 -13.55 5.80 -15.05
N ALA A 313 -14.72 6.13 -15.57
CA ALA A 313 -15.58 7.15 -14.93
C ALA A 313 -16.02 6.68 -13.54
N LEU A 314 -15.68 7.43 -12.52
CA LEU A 314 -15.93 7.05 -11.12
C LEU A 314 -17.40 6.74 -10.84
N ASP A 315 -18.30 7.61 -11.32
CA ASP A 315 -19.71 7.56 -10.94
C ASP A 315 -20.52 6.48 -11.69
N THR A 316 -19.99 5.96 -12.79
CA THR A 316 -20.73 5.02 -13.67
C THR A 316 -20.02 3.71 -13.95
N GLY A 317 -18.71 3.61 -13.65
CA GLY A 317 -17.90 2.45 -14.02
C GLY A 317 -17.60 2.33 -15.53
N VAL A 318 -17.96 3.34 -16.33
CA VAL A 318 -17.70 3.34 -17.78
C VAL A 318 -16.22 3.50 -18.07
N VAL A 319 -15.64 2.55 -18.81
CA VAL A 319 -14.25 2.63 -19.27
C VAL A 319 -14.14 3.76 -20.30
N ARG A 320 -13.31 4.74 -20.01
CA ARG A 320 -13.03 5.90 -20.88
C ARG A 320 -11.97 5.56 -21.93
N TRP A 321 -10.89 4.94 -21.48
CA TRP A 321 -9.85 4.38 -22.35
C TRP A 321 -9.20 3.17 -21.70
N SER A 322 -8.60 2.31 -22.50
CA SER A 322 -7.84 1.11 -22.11
C SER A 322 -6.60 0.98 -22.97
N ILE A 323 -5.46 0.75 -22.35
CA ILE A 323 -4.22 0.38 -23.03
C ILE A 323 -3.92 -1.07 -22.66
N ASP A 324 -4.21 -1.95 -23.58
CA ASP A 324 -4.09 -3.39 -23.37
C ASP A 324 -2.62 -3.84 -23.35
N ARG A 325 -2.36 -4.94 -22.62
CA ARG A 325 -1.02 -5.51 -22.45
C ARG A 325 0.01 -4.50 -21.94
N PHE A 326 -0.44 -3.55 -21.13
CA PHE A 326 0.42 -2.48 -20.59
C PHE A 326 1.45 -3.02 -19.60
N LYS A 327 1.24 -4.24 -19.08
CA LYS A 327 1.97 -4.85 -17.96
C LYS A 327 1.57 -4.26 -16.61
N ALA A 328 1.86 -5.01 -15.55
CA ALA A 328 1.55 -4.56 -14.20
C ALA A 328 2.49 -3.42 -13.74
N GLY A 329 2.06 -2.71 -12.73
CA GLY A 329 2.81 -1.62 -12.13
C GLY A 329 2.04 -0.95 -11.00
N THR A 330 2.50 0.21 -10.59
CA THR A 330 1.85 1.09 -9.61
C THR A 330 1.57 2.44 -10.23
N VAL A 331 0.57 3.14 -9.72
CA VAL A 331 0.21 4.50 -10.16
C VAL A 331 0.15 5.43 -8.95
N THR A 332 0.76 6.62 -9.11
CA THR A 332 0.71 7.73 -8.15
C THR A 332 0.19 8.96 -8.89
N LEU A 333 -0.73 9.69 -8.28
CA LEU A 333 -1.21 10.96 -8.80
C LEU A 333 -0.36 12.09 -8.23
N ALA A 334 0.21 12.93 -9.08
CA ALA A 334 0.99 14.11 -8.71
C ALA A 334 0.46 15.35 -9.42
N GLY A 335 -0.35 16.14 -8.72
CA GLY A 335 -1.11 17.22 -9.31
C GLY A 335 -2.09 16.69 -10.36
N ASP A 336 -1.90 17.08 -11.61
CA ASP A 336 -2.67 16.65 -12.79
C ASP A 336 -2.00 15.52 -13.58
N LYS A 337 -0.98 14.86 -13.02
CA LYS A 337 -0.16 13.86 -13.72
C LYS A 337 -0.20 12.51 -13.04
N LEU A 338 -0.21 11.46 -13.85
CA LEU A 338 0.00 10.08 -13.44
C LEU A 338 1.50 9.75 -13.51
N LEU A 339 2.07 9.38 -12.40
CA LEU A 339 3.39 8.78 -12.32
C LEU A 339 3.21 7.26 -12.23
N ILE A 340 3.62 6.55 -13.27
CA ILE A 340 3.38 5.12 -13.42
C ILE A 340 4.73 4.41 -13.38
N LEU A 341 4.89 3.46 -12.45
CA LEU A 341 6.08 2.62 -12.36
C LEU A 341 5.68 1.18 -12.68
N ARG A 342 6.14 0.69 -13.83
CA ARG A 342 5.85 -0.68 -14.31
C ARG A 342 6.71 -1.73 -13.61
N GLU A 343 6.24 -2.97 -13.51
CA GLU A 343 7.04 -4.10 -13.01
C GLU A 343 8.35 -4.30 -13.77
N THR A 344 8.42 -3.85 -15.01
CA THR A 344 9.64 -3.87 -15.82
C THR A 344 10.71 -2.87 -15.35
N GLY A 345 10.37 -1.98 -14.41
CA GLY A 345 11.24 -0.92 -13.92
C GLY A 345 11.22 0.35 -14.75
N GLU A 346 10.31 0.46 -15.69
CA GLU A 346 10.09 1.65 -16.49
C GLU A 346 9.18 2.64 -15.75
N LEU A 347 9.64 3.86 -15.59
CA LEU A 347 8.91 4.99 -15.04
C LEU A 347 8.32 5.82 -16.17
N MET A 348 7.03 6.14 -16.07
CA MET A 348 6.30 6.94 -17.07
C MET A 348 5.58 8.10 -16.38
N LEU A 349 5.48 9.22 -17.08
CA LEU A 349 4.71 10.38 -16.69
C LEU A 349 3.69 10.69 -17.77
N ALA A 350 2.42 10.84 -17.41
CA ALA A 350 1.32 11.16 -18.33
C ALA A 350 0.32 12.12 -17.67
N PRO A 351 -0.40 12.95 -18.43
CA PRO A 351 -1.48 13.74 -17.86
C PRO A 351 -2.64 12.83 -17.42
N ALA A 352 -3.28 13.18 -16.29
CA ALA A 352 -4.45 12.49 -15.78
C ALA A 352 -5.73 13.00 -16.48
N VAL A 353 -5.92 12.59 -17.73
CA VAL A 353 -7.05 13.03 -18.57
C VAL A 353 -7.94 11.86 -18.98
N PRO A 354 -9.26 12.06 -19.06
CA PRO A 354 -10.21 10.98 -19.33
C PRO A 354 -10.34 10.57 -20.80
N ASP A 355 -9.73 11.31 -21.72
CA ASP A 355 -9.95 11.12 -23.17
C ASP A 355 -8.91 10.19 -23.82
N ALA A 356 -7.66 10.21 -23.37
CA ALA A 356 -6.62 9.32 -23.90
C ALA A 356 -5.40 9.24 -22.99
N PHE A 357 -4.66 8.14 -23.09
CA PHE A 357 -3.33 8.00 -22.48
C PHE A 357 -2.26 8.58 -23.39
N ARG A 358 -1.55 9.61 -22.93
CA ARG A 358 -0.51 10.31 -23.70
C ARG A 358 0.75 10.50 -22.85
N PRO A 359 1.69 9.54 -22.84
CA PRO A 359 2.89 9.65 -22.03
C PRO A 359 3.74 10.86 -22.50
N MET A 360 4.17 11.67 -21.54
CA MET A 360 4.99 12.86 -21.72
C MET A 360 6.48 12.54 -21.57
N ALA A 361 6.80 11.59 -20.70
CA ALA A 361 8.17 11.15 -20.44
C ALA A 361 8.15 9.68 -20.03
N GLN A 362 9.25 8.97 -20.35
CA GLN A 362 9.47 7.60 -19.93
C GLN A 362 10.97 7.31 -19.79
N ALA A 363 11.34 6.47 -18.83
CA ALA A 363 12.72 6.07 -18.61
C ALA A 363 12.80 4.73 -17.88
N GLN A 364 13.80 3.91 -18.22
CA GLN A 364 14.16 2.72 -17.44
C GLN A 364 14.95 3.15 -16.20
N ILE A 365 14.41 2.96 -15.00
CA ILE A 365 15.02 3.42 -13.75
C ILE A 365 15.59 2.28 -12.89
N LEU A 366 15.00 1.08 -12.99
CA LEU A 366 15.37 -0.12 -12.24
C LEU A 366 15.28 -1.36 -13.15
N PRO A 367 16.01 -2.43 -12.86
CA PRO A 367 15.71 -3.72 -13.48
C PRO A 367 14.36 -4.28 -12.94
N ALA A 368 13.78 -5.25 -13.65
CA ALA A 368 12.63 -5.99 -13.16
C ALA A 368 13.07 -6.87 -11.94
N THR A 369 12.22 -7.22 -11.00
CA THR A 369 10.78 -6.96 -10.90
C THR A 369 10.51 -5.81 -9.94
N VAL A 370 9.66 -4.87 -10.33
CA VAL A 370 9.29 -3.73 -9.48
C VAL A 370 7.80 -3.85 -9.11
N ARG A 371 7.51 -4.35 -7.91
CA ARG A 371 6.14 -4.47 -7.35
C ARG A 371 5.90 -3.55 -6.17
N ALA A 372 6.97 -3.12 -5.50
CA ALA A 372 6.88 -2.19 -4.40
C ALA A 372 6.34 -0.83 -4.86
N HIS A 373 5.32 -0.32 -4.17
CA HIS A 373 4.84 1.05 -4.42
C HIS A 373 5.95 2.05 -4.04
N PRO A 374 6.35 2.97 -4.91
CA PRO A 374 7.39 3.94 -4.61
C PRO A 374 6.91 4.97 -3.59
N ALA A 375 7.84 5.59 -2.87
CA ALA A 375 7.57 6.80 -2.10
C ALA A 375 7.90 8.03 -2.96
N LEU A 376 7.09 9.08 -2.81
CA LEU A 376 7.30 10.36 -3.49
C LEU A 376 7.23 11.50 -2.45
N ALA A 377 8.37 12.06 -2.08
CA ALA A 377 8.48 13.09 -1.05
C ALA A 377 9.36 14.24 -1.53
N GLU A 378 8.94 15.50 -1.33
CA GLU A 378 9.69 16.71 -1.69
C GLU A 378 10.20 16.72 -3.14
N GLY A 379 9.45 16.08 -4.07
CA GLY A 379 9.83 15.93 -5.47
C GLY A 379 10.90 14.87 -5.75
N PHE A 380 11.25 14.05 -4.76
CA PHE A 380 12.14 12.90 -4.91
C PHE A 380 11.36 11.60 -4.93
N LEU A 381 11.64 10.76 -5.91
CA LEU A 381 11.09 9.41 -6.01
C LEU A 381 12.07 8.41 -5.41
N TYR A 382 11.57 7.59 -4.52
CA TYR A 382 12.31 6.47 -3.93
C TYR A 382 11.64 5.18 -4.38
N ALA A 383 12.32 4.41 -5.20
CA ALA A 383 11.80 3.18 -5.79
C ALA A 383 12.77 2.03 -5.61
N ARG A 384 12.23 0.82 -5.44
CA ARG A 384 13.03 -0.39 -5.34
C ARG A 384 12.49 -1.49 -6.26
N ASN A 385 13.38 -2.36 -6.70
CA ASN A 385 13.00 -3.66 -7.25
C ASN A 385 13.14 -4.77 -6.20
N SER A 386 12.61 -5.94 -6.50
CA SER A 386 12.89 -7.18 -5.82
C SER A 386 13.06 -8.29 -6.86
N ASP A 387 14.30 -8.71 -7.01
CA ASP A 387 14.75 -9.82 -7.81
C ASP A 387 15.58 -10.76 -6.91
N THR A 388 15.79 -11.96 -7.32
CA THR A 388 16.59 -12.93 -6.56
C THR A 388 18.09 -12.60 -6.51
N ARG A 389 18.58 -11.68 -7.34
CA ARG A 389 20.02 -11.45 -7.53
C ARG A 389 20.50 -10.02 -7.29
N ASN A 390 19.76 -9.01 -7.76
CA ASN A 390 20.21 -7.61 -7.76
C ASN A 390 19.10 -6.68 -7.32
N ASN A 391 18.88 -6.58 -6.02
CA ASN A 391 17.88 -5.68 -5.47
C ASN A 391 18.51 -4.32 -5.20
N GLU A 392 17.85 -3.28 -5.66
CA GLU A 392 18.29 -1.90 -5.53
C GLU A 392 17.17 -1.01 -5.01
N LEU A 393 17.56 -0.02 -4.25
CA LEU A 393 16.77 1.16 -3.93
C LEU A 393 17.42 2.36 -4.59
N VAL A 394 16.66 3.17 -5.32
CA VAL A 394 17.14 4.38 -5.99
C VAL A 394 16.38 5.60 -5.51
N CYS A 395 17.09 6.72 -5.43
CA CYS A 395 16.53 8.06 -5.27
C CYS A 395 16.70 8.84 -6.56
N LEU A 396 15.59 9.35 -7.09
CA LEU A 396 15.55 10.15 -8.31
C LEU A 396 15.00 11.54 -8.01
N ASP A 397 15.57 12.57 -8.60
CA ASP A 397 15.07 13.95 -8.53
C ASP A 397 14.10 14.19 -9.69
N LEU A 398 12.81 14.36 -9.37
CA LEU A 398 11.75 14.60 -10.34
C LEU A 398 11.33 16.08 -10.41
N ARG A 399 12.03 16.97 -9.73
CA ARG A 399 11.73 18.41 -9.72
C ARG A 399 12.07 19.06 -11.06
N PRO A 400 11.40 20.16 -11.44
CA PRO A 400 11.83 20.97 -12.57
C PRO A 400 13.28 21.41 -12.39
N GLN A 401 14.06 21.33 -13.47
CA GLN A 401 15.45 21.79 -13.53
C GLN A 401 15.50 23.23 -13.99
#